data_4aa568d2634152f02d7c659b9c5971f5
#
_entry.id   4aa568d2634152f02d7c659b9c5971f5
#
_cell.length_a   1.000
_cell.length_b   1.000
_cell.length_c   1.000
_cell.angle_alpha   90.00
_cell.angle_beta   90.00
_cell.angle_gamma   90.00
#
_symmetry.space_group_name_H-M   'P 1'
#
loop_
_entity.id
_entity.type
_entity.pdbx_description
1 polymer ?
#
loop_
_entity_poly.entity_id
_entity_poly.type
_entity_poly.pdbx_seq_one_letter_code
_entity_poly.pdbx_strand_id
1 'polypeptide(L)'
;QPRNLPAGYIVETVNIPKEITLGVGGMAFMDNNTLLICTREGEVWKFNTQDGRWELYADGLHESLGLWIDRKKGDVYVMQRPELTRLVDTNKDGKADLYQTVNAGWGLTDNYHEYTFGPVRDSKGNFYGTLNTSLSWPGWAGSNKWDKARVHDSKMGRAAKYRGWSFQITPQG
;
A
#
# COMPACT_ATOMS: atom_id res chain seq x y z
N GLN A 1 -27.86 12.80 2.50
CA GLN A 1 -28.15 12.33 1.14
C GLN A 1 -27.14 12.92 0.17
N PRO A 2 -26.59 12.14 -0.79
CA PRO A 2 -25.67 12.66 -1.77
C PRO A 2 -26.37 13.69 -2.65
N ARG A 3 -25.77 14.87 -2.75
CA ARG A 3 -26.27 15.96 -3.57
C ARG A 3 -26.01 15.67 -5.03
N ASN A 4 -27.06 15.61 -5.86
CA ASN A 4 -27.01 15.63 -7.33
C ASN A 4 -25.91 14.76 -7.97
N LEU A 5 -26.07 13.45 -7.89
CA LEU A 5 -25.23 12.54 -8.67
C LEU A 5 -25.52 12.69 -10.17
N PRO A 6 -24.52 12.53 -11.04
CA PRO A 6 -24.77 12.41 -12.47
C PRO A 6 -25.72 11.25 -12.78
N ALA A 7 -26.51 11.40 -13.84
CA ALA A 7 -27.43 10.33 -14.27
C ALA A 7 -26.65 9.01 -14.50
N GLY A 8 -27.19 7.90 -13.99
CA GLY A 8 -26.57 6.58 -14.09
C GLY A 8 -25.65 6.20 -12.94
N TYR A 9 -25.45 7.08 -11.94
CA TYR A 9 -24.69 6.77 -10.73
C TYR A 9 -25.58 6.69 -9.51
N ILE A 10 -25.26 5.76 -8.61
CA ILE A 10 -25.84 5.65 -7.28
C ILE A 10 -24.71 5.66 -6.25
N VAL A 11 -24.99 6.10 -5.03
CA VAL A 11 -24.08 5.98 -3.89
C VAL A 11 -24.73 5.07 -2.87
N GLU A 12 -24.01 4.02 -2.52
CA GLU A 12 -24.40 3.09 -1.47
C GLU A 12 -23.46 3.25 -0.28
N THR A 13 -24.00 3.27 0.92
CA THR A 13 -23.19 3.30 2.14
C THR A 13 -22.86 1.87 2.55
N VAL A 14 -21.57 1.57 2.64
CA VAL A 14 -21.08 0.29 3.16
C VAL A 14 -21.09 0.35 4.68
N ASN A 15 -21.70 -0.65 5.31
CA ASN A 15 -21.67 -0.80 6.77
C ASN A 15 -20.33 -1.44 7.18
N ILE A 16 -19.51 -0.69 7.91
CA ILE A 16 -18.23 -1.14 8.43
C ILE A 16 -18.43 -1.59 9.88
N PRO A 17 -18.05 -2.85 10.24
CA PRO A 17 -18.07 -3.30 11.63
C PRO A 17 -17.25 -2.39 12.54
N LYS A 18 -17.68 -2.19 13.77
CA LYS A 18 -17.07 -1.24 14.71
C LYS A 18 -15.63 -1.61 15.10
N GLU A 19 -15.30 -2.89 15.03
CA GLU A 19 -13.99 -3.45 15.31
C GLU A 19 -12.97 -3.22 14.18
N ILE A 20 -13.42 -2.79 12.99
CA ILE A 20 -12.55 -2.54 11.85
C ILE A 20 -12.21 -1.05 11.78
N THR A 21 -10.92 -0.74 11.86
CA THR A 21 -10.41 0.59 11.56
C THR A 21 -10.00 0.63 10.09
N LEU A 22 -10.74 1.36 9.27
CA LEU A 22 -10.56 1.33 7.82
C LEU A 22 -9.84 2.58 7.30
N GLY A 23 -8.54 2.69 7.60
CA GLY A 23 -7.65 3.66 6.98
C GLY A 23 -7.24 3.20 5.57
N VAL A 24 -8.16 3.33 4.59
CA VAL A 24 -7.98 2.78 3.25
C VAL A 24 -6.72 3.27 2.57
N GLY A 25 -5.80 2.35 2.25
CA GLY A 25 -4.60 2.60 1.46
C GLY A 25 -4.74 2.24 -0.02
N GLY A 26 -5.56 1.24 -0.33
CA GLY A 26 -5.87 0.84 -1.68
C GLY A 26 -6.95 -0.23 -1.74
N MET A 27 -7.55 -0.37 -2.91
CA MET A 27 -8.65 -1.32 -3.15
C MET A 27 -8.53 -1.95 -4.53
N ALA A 28 -8.86 -3.25 -4.65
CA ALA A 28 -9.02 -3.93 -5.93
C ALA A 28 -10.01 -5.09 -5.81
N PHE A 29 -10.76 -5.33 -6.86
CA PHE A 29 -11.63 -6.50 -6.93
C PHE A 29 -10.83 -7.78 -7.21
N MET A 30 -10.95 -8.78 -6.34
CA MET A 30 -10.42 -10.12 -6.55
C MET A 30 -11.26 -10.87 -7.60
N ASP A 31 -12.56 -10.75 -7.48
CA ASP A 31 -13.57 -11.26 -8.42
C ASP A 31 -14.71 -10.24 -8.55
N ASN A 32 -15.86 -10.64 -9.12
CA ASN A 32 -16.99 -9.73 -9.34
C ASN A 32 -17.66 -9.24 -8.05
N ASN A 33 -17.49 -9.95 -6.93
CA ASN A 33 -18.21 -9.70 -5.69
C ASN A 33 -17.28 -9.44 -4.50
N THR A 34 -16.01 -9.79 -4.60
CA THR A 34 -15.04 -9.69 -3.49
C THR A 34 -14.09 -8.54 -3.75
N LEU A 35 -14.22 -7.48 -2.95
CA LEU A 35 -13.32 -6.33 -2.92
C LEU A 35 -12.27 -6.55 -1.83
N LEU A 36 -10.99 -6.49 -2.20
CA LEU A 36 -9.89 -6.41 -1.24
C LEU A 36 -9.55 -4.97 -0.95
N ILE A 37 -9.31 -4.69 0.33
CA ILE A 37 -9.01 -3.35 0.85
C ILE A 37 -7.78 -3.48 1.74
N CYS A 38 -6.65 -2.88 1.37
CA CYS A 38 -5.52 -2.75 2.28
C CYS A 38 -5.64 -1.46 3.10
N THR A 39 -5.18 -1.52 4.34
CA THR A 39 -5.28 -0.40 5.28
C THR A 39 -3.91 0.08 5.73
N ARG A 40 -3.84 1.32 6.19
CA ARG A 40 -2.65 1.90 6.81
C ARG A 40 -2.34 1.26 8.17
N GLU A 41 -3.33 0.68 8.80
CA GLU A 41 -3.22 -0.07 10.05
C GLU A 41 -2.48 -1.40 9.87
N GLY A 42 -2.27 -1.82 8.60
CA GLY A 42 -1.50 -3.01 8.26
C GLY A 42 -2.34 -4.26 8.02
N GLU A 43 -3.61 -4.09 7.75
CA GLU A 43 -4.54 -5.19 7.48
C GLU A 43 -4.96 -5.20 6.02
N VAL A 44 -5.36 -6.36 5.52
CA VAL A 44 -6.06 -6.53 4.25
C VAL A 44 -7.39 -7.21 4.53
N TRP A 45 -8.47 -6.53 4.18
CA TRP A 45 -9.83 -7.01 4.37
C TRP A 45 -10.46 -7.44 3.05
N LYS A 46 -11.23 -8.52 3.08
CA LYS A 46 -12.18 -8.91 2.03
C LYS A 46 -13.55 -8.37 2.40
N PHE A 47 -14.15 -7.67 1.48
CA PHE A 47 -15.54 -7.23 1.57
C PHE A 47 -16.35 -7.88 0.45
N ASN A 48 -17.39 -8.64 0.81
CA ASN A 48 -18.32 -9.18 -0.15
C ASN A 48 -19.42 -8.15 -0.43
N THR A 49 -19.51 -7.69 -1.67
CA THR A 49 -20.44 -6.63 -2.07
C THR A 49 -21.88 -7.09 -2.19
N GLN A 50 -22.15 -8.41 -2.21
CA GLN A 50 -23.50 -8.96 -2.31
C GLN A 50 -24.19 -9.12 -0.95
N ASP A 51 -23.45 -9.63 0.04
CA ASP A 51 -24.00 -9.93 1.37
C ASP A 51 -23.47 -9.00 2.47
N GLY A 52 -22.52 -8.11 2.15
CA GLY A 52 -21.96 -7.14 3.09
C GLY A 52 -20.98 -7.73 4.11
N ARG A 53 -20.52 -8.97 3.91
CA ARG A 53 -19.64 -9.67 4.86
C ARG A 53 -18.21 -9.17 4.75
N TRP A 54 -17.56 -9.01 5.91
CA TRP A 54 -16.17 -8.67 6.08
C TRP A 54 -15.37 -9.85 6.61
N GLU A 55 -14.20 -10.10 6.03
CA GLU A 55 -13.28 -11.15 6.47
C GLU A 55 -11.84 -10.62 6.43
N LEU A 56 -11.07 -10.85 7.47
CA LEU A 56 -9.64 -10.53 7.48
C LEU A 56 -8.91 -11.52 6.55
N TYR A 57 -8.18 -10.96 5.58
CA TYR A 57 -7.35 -11.74 4.65
C TYR A 57 -5.89 -11.82 5.09
N ALA A 58 -5.33 -10.71 5.58
CA ALA A 58 -3.95 -10.62 6.05
C ALA A 58 -3.81 -9.50 7.08
N ASP A 59 -2.81 -9.58 7.95
CA ASP A 59 -2.44 -8.57 8.92
C ASP A 59 -0.92 -8.45 9.06
N GLY A 60 -0.46 -7.57 9.98
CA GLY A 60 0.96 -7.39 10.29
C GLY A 60 1.76 -6.67 9.20
N LEU A 61 1.11 -6.02 8.26
CA LEU A 61 1.75 -5.20 7.24
C LEU A 61 2.08 -3.80 7.78
N HIS A 62 2.94 -3.07 7.06
CA HIS A 62 3.41 -1.76 7.49
C HIS A 62 2.92 -0.64 6.56
N GLU A 63 1.83 0.05 6.96
CA GLU A 63 1.24 1.20 6.25
C GLU A 63 1.06 0.96 4.74
N SER A 64 0.20 0.01 4.40
CA SER A 64 -0.05 -0.41 3.02
C SER A 64 -0.80 0.68 2.26
N LEU A 65 -0.26 1.10 1.10
CA LEU A 65 -0.83 2.16 0.26
C LEU A 65 -1.06 1.70 -1.19
N GLY A 66 -1.55 0.50 -1.33
CA GLY A 66 -2.03 -0.06 -2.57
C GLY A 66 -1.84 -1.55 -2.66
N LEU A 67 -2.64 -2.17 -3.52
CA LEU A 67 -2.58 -3.60 -3.80
C LEU A 67 -2.89 -3.90 -5.27
N TRP A 68 -2.35 -5.00 -5.75
CA TRP A 68 -2.63 -5.57 -7.06
C TRP A 68 -2.88 -7.07 -6.91
N ILE A 69 -3.83 -7.61 -7.68
CA ILE A 69 -4.26 -9.01 -7.57
C ILE A 69 -3.97 -9.75 -8.86
N ASP A 70 -3.23 -10.85 -8.77
CA ASP A 70 -3.13 -11.82 -9.85
C ASP A 70 -4.38 -12.71 -9.84
N ARG A 71 -5.40 -12.31 -10.59
CA ARG A 71 -6.69 -13.01 -10.62
C ARG A 71 -6.59 -14.46 -11.16
N LYS A 72 -5.50 -14.81 -11.86
CA LYS A 72 -5.30 -16.16 -12.36
C LYS A 72 -4.76 -17.10 -11.29
N LYS A 73 -3.87 -16.58 -10.43
CA LYS A 73 -3.22 -17.34 -9.37
C LYS A 73 -3.91 -17.16 -8.01
N GLY A 74 -4.64 -16.07 -7.83
CA GLY A 74 -5.19 -15.68 -6.54
C GLY A 74 -4.20 -14.92 -5.63
N ASP A 75 -2.97 -14.68 -6.09
CA ASP A 75 -1.95 -13.98 -5.32
C ASP A 75 -2.27 -12.50 -5.17
N VAL A 76 -2.02 -11.93 -4.01
CA VAL A 76 -2.21 -10.51 -3.71
C VAL A 76 -0.85 -9.87 -3.48
N TYR A 77 -0.58 -8.78 -4.16
CA TYR A 77 0.64 -7.99 -4.00
C TYR A 77 0.30 -6.69 -3.30
N VAL A 78 0.95 -6.42 -2.18
CA VAL A 78 0.69 -5.23 -1.36
C VAL A 78 1.94 -4.36 -1.31
N MET A 79 1.77 -3.08 -1.63
CA MET A 79 2.81 -2.08 -1.47
C MET A 79 2.75 -1.53 -0.07
N GLN A 80 3.75 -1.83 0.73
CA GLN A 80 3.92 -1.28 2.07
C GLN A 80 5.18 -0.41 2.15
N ARG A 81 5.36 0.36 3.22
CA ARG A 81 6.49 1.30 3.33
C ARG A 81 7.85 0.66 3.05
N PRO A 82 8.20 -0.51 3.64
CA PRO A 82 9.51 -1.12 3.45
C PRO A 82 9.66 -1.89 2.14
N GLU A 83 8.56 -2.41 1.56
CA GLU A 83 8.68 -3.40 0.50
C GLU A 83 7.40 -3.60 -0.33
N LEU A 84 7.53 -4.26 -1.47
CA LEU A 84 6.45 -4.94 -2.17
C LEU A 84 6.40 -6.39 -1.67
N THR A 85 5.27 -6.76 -1.07
CA THR A 85 5.04 -8.10 -0.50
C THR A 85 4.00 -8.86 -1.32
N ARG A 86 4.27 -10.12 -1.63
CA ARG A 86 3.30 -11.07 -2.18
C ARG A 86 2.68 -11.85 -1.02
N LEU A 87 1.36 -11.82 -0.94
CA LEU A 87 0.55 -12.57 -0.01
C LEU A 87 -0.07 -13.76 -0.74
N VAL A 88 0.06 -14.94 -0.19
CA VAL A 88 -0.45 -16.19 -0.77
C VAL A 88 -1.24 -16.94 0.28
N ASP A 89 -2.41 -17.41 -0.10
CA ASP A 89 -3.23 -18.36 0.63
C ASP A 89 -2.87 -19.78 0.13
N THR A 90 -1.94 -20.45 0.82
CA THR A 90 -1.41 -21.75 0.35
C THR A 90 -2.32 -22.91 0.70
N ASN A 91 -3.08 -22.80 1.79
CA ASN A 91 -3.97 -23.82 2.31
C ASN A 91 -5.43 -23.66 1.83
N LYS A 92 -5.73 -22.52 1.14
CA LYS A 92 -7.04 -22.17 0.57
C LYS A 92 -8.16 -22.02 1.62
N ASP A 93 -7.81 -21.51 2.79
CA ASP A 93 -8.79 -21.22 3.84
C ASP A 93 -9.39 -19.80 3.73
N GLY A 94 -8.92 -19.04 2.75
CA GLY A 94 -9.36 -17.67 2.50
C GLY A 94 -8.53 -16.61 3.22
N LYS A 95 -7.41 -16.97 3.85
CA LYS A 95 -6.44 -16.07 4.48
C LYS A 95 -5.06 -16.28 3.92
N ALA A 96 -4.26 -15.25 3.89
CA ALA A 96 -2.86 -15.36 3.50
C ALA A 96 -2.06 -15.99 4.65
N ASP A 97 -1.34 -17.06 4.37
CA ASP A 97 -0.45 -17.76 5.30
C ASP A 97 1.03 -17.70 4.88
N LEU A 98 1.31 -17.20 3.68
CA LEU A 98 2.66 -16.99 3.18
C LEU A 98 2.86 -15.53 2.73
N TYR A 99 3.87 -14.87 3.31
CA TYR A 99 4.29 -13.51 3.01
C TYR A 99 5.68 -13.56 2.40
N GLN A 100 5.80 -13.14 1.15
CA GLN A 100 7.05 -13.15 0.41
C GLN A 100 7.45 -11.74 0.01
N THR A 101 8.64 -11.29 0.42
CA THR A 101 9.24 -10.07 -0.09
C THR A 101 9.53 -10.24 -1.58
N VAL A 102 8.92 -9.41 -2.42
CA VAL A 102 9.20 -9.33 -3.85
C VAL A 102 10.38 -8.41 -4.12
N ASN A 103 10.37 -7.26 -3.47
CA ASN A 103 11.46 -6.29 -3.54
C ASN A 103 11.41 -5.35 -2.34
N ALA A 104 12.58 -5.07 -1.75
CA ALA A 104 12.82 -4.12 -0.68
C ALA A 104 14.06 -3.25 -0.97
N GLY A 105 14.26 -2.89 -2.25
CA GLY A 105 15.48 -2.24 -2.73
C GLY A 105 15.63 -0.76 -2.36
N TRP A 106 14.65 -0.16 -1.70
CA TRP A 106 14.68 1.23 -1.23
C TRP A 106 14.90 1.35 0.27
N GLY A 107 15.28 2.53 0.69
CA GLY A 107 15.51 2.81 2.11
C GLY A 107 14.26 3.23 2.83
N LEU A 108 14.27 3.01 4.15
CA LEU A 108 13.27 3.46 5.10
C LEU A 108 13.96 4.02 6.35
N THR A 109 13.43 5.12 6.89
CA THR A 109 13.87 5.68 8.17
C THR A 109 12.66 5.85 9.11
N ASP A 110 12.85 6.48 10.24
CA ASP A 110 11.81 6.87 11.18
C ASP A 110 10.96 8.06 10.70
N ASN A 111 11.22 8.61 9.50
CA ASN A 111 10.44 9.69 8.92
C ASN A 111 9.07 9.18 8.45
N TYR A 112 8.01 9.58 9.14
CA TYR A 112 6.65 9.13 8.86
C TYR A 112 6.08 9.55 7.48
N HIS A 113 6.75 10.45 6.75
CA HIS A 113 6.37 10.84 5.39
C HIS A 113 6.93 9.93 4.30
N GLU A 114 7.75 8.94 4.64
CA GLU A 114 8.35 8.03 3.68
C GLU A 114 7.38 6.93 3.21
N TYR A 115 6.27 7.35 2.64
CA TYR A 115 5.29 6.44 2.04
C TYR A 115 5.79 5.85 0.73
N THR A 116 5.24 4.66 0.39
CA THR A 116 5.46 3.97 -0.86
C THR A 116 4.12 3.67 -1.51
N PHE A 117 3.91 4.14 -2.73
CA PHE A 117 2.63 4.06 -3.43
C PHE A 117 2.69 3.11 -4.62
N GLY A 118 1.60 2.45 -4.91
CA GLY A 118 1.44 1.43 -5.93
C GLY A 118 0.90 0.16 -5.30
N PRO A 119 1.10 -1.02 -5.91
CA PRO A 119 1.74 -1.24 -7.20
C PRO A 119 0.76 -1.13 -8.38
N VAL A 120 1.30 -0.78 -9.55
CA VAL A 120 0.65 -0.98 -10.84
C VAL A 120 1.45 -2.02 -11.61
N ARG A 121 0.81 -2.92 -12.33
CA ARG A 121 1.49 -3.99 -13.10
C ARG A 121 1.18 -3.87 -14.59
N ASP A 122 2.21 -3.96 -15.42
CA ASP A 122 2.06 -3.98 -16.87
C ASP A 122 1.83 -5.41 -17.42
N SER A 123 1.58 -5.49 -18.74
CA SER A 123 1.36 -6.77 -19.44
C SER A 123 2.62 -7.65 -19.54
N LYS A 124 3.81 -7.10 -19.30
CA LYS A 124 5.08 -7.84 -19.26
C LYS A 124 5.40 -8.38 -17.87
N GLY A 125 4.57 -8.02 -16.87
CA GLY A 125 4.70 -8.47 -15.50
C GLY A 125 5.55 -7.56 -14.62
N ASN A 126 5.98 -6.39 -15.09
CA ASN A 126 6.71 -5.43 -14.30
C ASN A 126 5.76 -4.70 -13.34
N PHE A 127 6.20 -4.49 -12.12
CA PHE A 127 5.53 -3.61 -11.16
C PHE A 127 6.14 -2.21 -11.17
N TYR A 128 5.31 -1.22 -10.95
CA TYR A 128 5.69 0.19 -10.85
C TYR A 128 5.12 0.78 -9.58
N GLY A 129 5.88 1.70 -8.99
CA GLY A 129 5.48 2.45 -7.82
C GLY A 129 6.26 3.75 -7.69
N THR A 130 5.92 4.52 -6.66
CA THR A 130 6.59 5.77 -6.33
C THR A 130 6.93 5.82 -4.85
N LEU A 131 8.07 6.42 -4.54
CA LEU A 131 8.53 6.66 -3.19
C LEU A 131 8.32 8.13 -2.86
N ASN A 132 7.61 8.42 -1.77
CA ASN A 132 7.47 9.80 -1.33
C ASN A 132 8.82 10.39 -0.93
N THR A 133 8.93 11.71 -1.01
CA THR A 133 10.15 12.41 -0.59
C THR A 133 10.34 12.29 0.92
N SER A 134 11.60 12.11 1.34
CA SER A 134 11.96 12.37 2.73
C SER A 134 11.85 13.87 2.96
N LEU A 135 11.09 14.28 3.97
CA LEU A 135 11.04 15.68 4.40
C LEU A 135 12.29 16.05 5.22
N SER A 136 13.43 16.06 4.58
CA SER A 136 14.58 16.80 5.10
C SER A 136 14.51 18.22 4.54
N TRP A 137 13.88 19.12 5.25
CA TRP A 137 13.80 20.51 4.82
C TRP A 137 15.08 21.25 5.15
N PRO A 138 15.79 21.81 4.13
CA PRO A 138 16.99 22.61 4.36
C PRO A 138 16.76 23.81 5.28
N GLY A 139 15.53 24.34 5.31
CA GLY A 139 15.13 25.46 6.15
C GLY A 139 14.95 25.12 7.64
N TRP A 140 14.69 23.88 7.99
CA TRP A 140 14.49 23.43 9.37
C TRP A 140 15.83 23.16 10.09
N ALA A 141 16.86 22.82 9.35
CA ALA A 141 18.20 22.61 9.88
C ALA A 141 19.01 23.92 9.99
N GLY A 142 18.43 25.06 9.68
CA GLY A 142 19.09 26.37 9.79
C GLY A 142 20.23 26.57 8.80
N SER A 143 20.31 25.79 7.73
CA SER A 143 21.34 25.96 6.71
C SER A 143 20.77 25.84 5.29
N ASN A 144 21.19 26.77 4.44
CA ASN A 144 20.88 26.83 3.02
C ASN A 144 21.72 25.86 2.17
N LYS A 145 22.46 24.94 2.78
CA LYS A 145 23.32 24.00 2.09
C LYS A 145 22.86 22.58 2.38
N TRP A 146 22.68 21.80 1.34
CA TRP A 146 22.56 20.35 1.40
C TRP A 146 23.88 19.74 1.87
N ASP A 147 24.12 19.78 3.16
CA ASP A 147 25.25 19.13 3.78
C ASP A 147 24.84 17.71 4.19
N LYS A 148 25.52 16.71 3.68
CA LYS A 148 25.26 15.30 4.03
C LYS A 148 25.27 15.06 5.54
N ALA A 149 26.08 15.79 6.30
CA ALA A 149 26.13 15.70 7.74
C ALA A 149 24.88 16.22 8.43
N ARG A 150 24.20 17.21 7.86
CA ARG A 150 23.01 17.86 8.47
C ARG A 150 21.70 17.17 8.16
N VAL A 151 21.64 16.39 7.10
CA VAL A 151 20.50 15.51 6.82
C VAL A 151 20.37 14.45 7.92
N HIS A 152 21.50 14.11 8.57
CA HIS A 152 21.54 13.16 9.68
C HIS A 152 21.06 13.75 11.02
N ASP A 153 21.10 15.08 11.15
CA ASP A 153 20.71 15.78 12.39
C ASP A 153 19.27 16.30 12.37
N SER A 154 18.52 16.07 11.29
CA SER A 154 17.13 16.49 11.24
C SER A 154 16.31 15.67 12.23
N LYS A 155 15.50 16.37 13.05
CA LYS A 155 14.56 15.72 13.99
C LYS A 155 13.48 14.87 13.30
N MET A 156 13.41 14.92 11.98
CA MET A 156 12.45 14.21 11.13
C MET A 156 13.04 12.94 10.49
N GLY A 157 14.22 12.51 10.95
CA GLY A 157 14.90 11.33 10.43
C GLY A 157 15.82 11.61 9.24
N ARG A 158 16.53 10.58 8.80
CA ARG A 158 17.50 10.64 7.70
C ARG A 158 16.79 10.51 6.36
N ALA A 159 17.36 11.09 5.30
CA ALA A 159 16.90 10.82 3.95
C ALA A 159 17.20 9.35 3.58
N ALA A 160 16.16 8.57 3.36
CA ALA A 160 16.34 7.19 2.94
C ALA A 160 16.68 7.09 1.45
N LYS A 161 17.32 5.98 1.08
CA LYS A 161 17.78 5.71 -0.29
C LYS A 161 16.59 5.72 -1.27
N TYR A 162 16.75 6.42 -2.40
CA TYR A 162 15.80 6.51 -3.51
C TYR A 162 14.47 7.22 -3.22
N ARG A 163 14.30 7.86 -2.08
CA ARG A 163 13.08 8.64 -1.82
C ARG A 163 12.88 9.77 -2.84
N GLY A 164 11.63 9.99 -3.25
CA GLY A 164 11.26 10.93 -4.30
C GLY A 164 11.38 10.38 -5.73
N TRP A 165 11.61 9.07 -5.88
CA TRP A 165 11.78 8.41 -7.19
C TRP A 165 10.57 7.54 -7.52
N SER A 166 10.29 7.40 -8.83
CA SER A 166 9.50 6.29 -9.36
C SER A 166 10.43 5.11 -9.62
N PHE A 167 9.91 3.90 -9.50
CA PHE A 167 10.68 2.68 -9.70
C PHE A 167 9.92 1.65 -10.53
N GLN A 168 10.66 0.74 -11.11
CA GLN A 168 10.19 -0.47 -11.77
C GLN A 168 10.82 -1.69 -11.09
N ILE A 169 10.02 -2.71 -10.86
CA ILE A 169 10.47 -4.03 -10.40
C ILE A 169 10.16 -5.01 -11.53
N THR A 170 11.19 -5.65 -12.08
CA THR A 170 11.03 -6.67 -13.13
C THR A 170 10.52 -7.99 -12.54
N PRO A 171 10.01 -8.95 -13.37
CA PRO A 171 9.61 -10.26 -12.87
C PRO A 171 10.74 -11.07 -12.24
N GLN A 172 11.99 -10.65 -12.44
CA GLN A 172 13.18 -11.27 -11.86
C GLN A 172 13.64 -10.60 -10.56
N GLY A 173 13.02 -9.47 -10.16
CA GLY A 173 13.36 -8.69 -8.96
C GLY A 173 14.01 -7.37 -9.27
#